data_b6e42b1867dd7daa3ecc8e3e02870a55
#
_entry.id   b6e42b1867dd7daa3ecc8e3e02870a55
#
_cell.length_a   1.000
_cell.length_b   1.000
_cell.length_c   1.000
_cell.angle_alpha   90.00
_cell.angle_beta   90.00
_cell.angle_gamma   90.00
#
_symmetry.space_group_name_H-M   'P 1'
#
loop_
_entity.id
_entity.type
_entity.pdbx_description
1 polymer ?
#
loop_
_entity_poly.entity_id
_entity_poly.type
_entity_poly.pdbx_seq_one_letter_code
_entity_poly.pdbx_strand_id
1 'polypeptide(L)'
;MSKKVERKGSFKSISGDELKDFYSSSNNEKNYNIDPGSFPYTRGIHKNMYRGKLWTMRQFSGFSTPEKTNERYKYLLKNGQTGLSVAYDMPTLMGYDPDHELSSGEVGVCGVNVASLQDMEILFDGIDLEKISVSQTINGPAIILFAFYVALAKKNGIDVSKLRGTLQNDALKEYMAQKEWIFPPEPSVKLVVDIIEYCSENMPLYNPVSISGYHIREAGSTAAQELAFTLNNGFAYIEECLERGLKIDDFAHRLSFFFNAHMDFFEEIAKYRAARRIWANRLKDKYGAKNESSLKLKFHTQTAGCSLTAQQPENNIVRTAFEAMSAVLGGTNSLHTNSLDETLALPSEKAAKIALRTQQILAFETGVPNVADPLGGSWYIEELTDKLEKHAIRYFEEIQEMGGTVQAIEDGYFQKKIAESASIYQESVDSKERIIVGVNDFVEEDEELDIEILKISRDAQDTQEDKIKTLRKSRDEKTLQEKMKKLSDACKKDLNLVPFLIEVAEQGGTVGEIVEVMKKVYGEWEESFGI
;
A
#
# COMPACT_ATOMS: atom_id res chain seq x y z
N MET A 1 2.26 -40.95 -33.24
CA MET A 1 2.06 -39.56 -32.91
C MET A 1 3.39 -38.90 -32.63
N SER A 2 3.85 -37.99 -33.49
CA SER A 2 5.13 -37.29 -33.29
C SER A 2 5.01 -36.46 -32.01
N LYS A 3 5.95 -36.62 -31.07
CA LYS A 3 6.10 -35.71 -29.92
C LYS A 3 6.22 -34.29 -30.51
N LYS A 4 5.24 -33.41 -30.24
CA LYS A 4 5.40 -31.99 -30.55
C LYS A 4 6.59 -31.51 -29.75
N VAL A 5 7.58 -30.97 -30.44
CA VAL A 5 8.77 -30.38 -29.82
C VAL A 5 8.32 -29.02 -29.25
N GLU A 6 8.31 -28.89 -27.94
CA GLU A 6 8.08 -27.65 -27.28
C GLU A 6 9.35 -26.80 -27.27
N ARG A 7 9.21 -25.47 -27.22
CA ARG A 7 10.33 -24.51 -27.22
C ARG A 7 11.17 -24.52 -25.93
N LYS A 8 10.64 -25.09 -24.83
CA LYS A 8 11.31 -25.30 -23.53
C LYS A 8 10.91 -26.65 -22.95
N GLY A 9 11.75 -27.19 -22.05
CA GLY A 9 11.49 -28.47 -21.38
C GLY A 9 10.39 -28.38 -20.32
N SER A 10 10.14 -27.18 -19.74
CA SER A 10 9.03 -26.87 -18.82
C SER A 10 8.61 -25.41 -18.96
N PHE A 11 7.36 -25.14 -18.61
CA PHE A 11 6.80 -23.79 -18.54
C PHE A 11 6.31 -23.54 -17.11
N LYS A 12 6.77 -22.44 -16.49
CA LYS A 12 6.45 -22.10 -15.11
C LYS A 12 5.94 -20.67 -15.00
N SER A 13 5.06 -20.41 -13.99
CA SER A 13 4.70 -19.05 -13.58
C SER A 13 5.91 -18.33 -12.97
N ILE A 14 5.76 -17.01 -12.69
CA ILE A 14 6.77 -16.26 -11.91
C ILE A 14 6.94 -16.86 -10.51
N SER A 15 5.88 -17.35 -9.92
CA SER A 15 5.88 -18.00 -8.60
C SER A 15 6.46 -19.43 -8.63
N GLY A 16 6.97 -19.92 -9.78
CA GLY A 16 7.61 -21.22 -9.92
C GLY A 16 6.67 -22.39 -10.19
N ASP A 17 5.37 -22.16 -10.29
CA ASP A 17 4.39 -23.22 -10.55
C ASP A 17 4.46 -23.74 -11.99
N GLU A 18 4.49 -25.07 -12.17
CA GLU A 18 4.41 -25.67 -13.49
C GLU A 18 3.07 -25.45 -14.15
N LEU A 19 3.10 -25.05 -15.44
CA LEU A 19 1.94 -24.79 -16.26
C LEU A 19 1.70 -25.99 -17.19
N LYS A 20 0.42 -26.35 -17.36
CA LYS A 20 -0.02 -27.33 -18.35
C LYS A 20 -0.04 -26.70 -19.73
N ASP A 21 0.07 -27.50 -20.78
CA ASP A 21 -0.02 -27.05 -22.16
C ASP A 21 -1.41 -26.50 -22.52
N PHE A 22 -2.47 -26.97 -21.86
CA PHE A 22 -3.81 -26.42 -21.92
C PHE A 22 -4.64 -26.80 -20.67
N TYR A 23 -5.74 -26.09 -20.48
CA TYR A 23 -6.72 -26.29 -19.42
C TYR A 23 -8.09 -26.58 -20.03
N SER A 24 -8.88 -27.47 -19.40
CA SER A 24 -10.17 -27.89 -19.91
C SER A 24 -11.18 -28.08 -18.78
N SER A 25 -12.48 -28.23 -19.11
CA SER A 25 -13.55 -28.46 -18.14
C SER A 25 -13.32 -29.71 -17.27
N SER A 26 -12.57 -30.70 -17.76
CA SER A 26 -12.22 -31.90 -16.98
C SER A 26 -11.22 -31.63 -15.83
N ASN A 27 -10.60 -30.48 -15.82
CA ASN A 27 -9.64 -30.08 -14.77
C ASN A 27 -10.31 -29.35 -13.60
N ASN A 28 -11.58 -28.98 -13.73
CA ASN A 28 -12.30 -28.17 -12.77
C ASN A 28 -13.54 -28.91 -12.27
N GLU A 29 -13.51 -29.34 -11.01
CA GLU A 29 -14.63 -30.01 -10.34
C GLU A 29 -15.67 -29.05 -9.76
N LYS A 30 -15.34 -27.75 -9.65
CA LYS A 30 -16.19 -26.72 -9.03
C LYS A 30 -17.13 -26.07 -10.06
N ASN A 31 -18.36 -25.82 -9.63
CA ASN A 31 -19.33 -25.04 -10.40
C ASN A 31 -19.08 -23.53 -10.20
N TYR A 32 -18.50 -22.87 -11.21
CA TYR A 32 -18.15 -21.44 -11.16
C TYR A 32 -19.31 -20.50 -11.56
N ASN A 33 -20.56 -20.97 -11.56
CA ASN A 33 -21.74 -20.19 -11.93
C ASN A 33 -22.16 -19.19 -10.84
N ILE A 34 -21.21 -18.33 -10.40
CA ILE A 34 -21.48 -17.25 -9.44
C ILE A 34 -21.36 -15.93 -10.17
N ASP A 35 -22.41 -15.12 -10.09
CA ASP A 35 -22.43 -13.80 -10.74
C ASP A 35 -21.49 -12.79 -10.05
N PRO A 36 -20.94 -11.81 -10.80
CA PRO A 36 -20.27 -10.67 -10.20
C PRO A 36 -21.14 -9.96 -9.16
N GLY A 37 -20.56 -9.55 -8.05
CA GLY A 37 -21.26 -8.91 -6.93
C GLY A 37 -21.97 -9.86 -5.97
N SER A 38 -21.89 -11.18 -6.21
CA SER A 38 -22.44 -12.22 -5.31
C SER A 38 -21.35 -12.90 -4.49
N PHE A 39 -21.68 -13.28 -3.26
CA PHE A 39 -20.80 -14.04 -2.37
C PHE A 39 -20.26 -15.31 -3.07
N PRO A 40 -18.99 -15.64 -2.96
CA PRO A 40 -17.92 -15.01 -2.16
C PRO A 40 -17.12 -13.92 -2.91
N TYR A 41 -17.72 -13.20 -3.83
CA TYR A 41 -17.19 -12.04 -4.56
C TYR A 41 -15.97 -12.32 -5.45
N THR A 42 -15.70 -13.55 -5.80
CA THR A 42 -14.57 -13.96 -6.65
C THR A 42 -14.53 -13.15 -7.96
N ARG A 43 -15.69 -12.91 -8.56
CA ARG A 43 -15.85 -12.21 -9.83
C ARG A 43 -16.03 -10.69 -9.72
N GLY A 44 -15.79 -10.13 -8.51
CA GLY A 44 -15.91 -8.70 -8.24
C GLY A 44 -16.92 -8.37 -7.14
N ILE A 45 -16.71 -7.23 -6.47
CA ILE A 45 -17.53 -6.80 -5.31
C ILE A 45 -18.84 -6.11 -5.68
N HIS A 46 -19.02 -5.76 -6.96
CA HIS A 46 -20.24 -5.14 -7.50
C HIS A 46 -20.71 -5.88 -8.76
N LYS A 47 -22.03 -5.95 -8.96
CA LYS A 47 -22.62 -6.62 -10.12
C LYS A 47 -22.17 -6.03 -11.47
N ASN A 48 -22.01 -4.73 -11.52
CA ASN A 48 -21.66 -3.99 -12.73
C ASN A 48 -20.23 -3.44 -12.75
N MET A 49 -19.46 -3.64 -11.68
CA MET A 49 -18.07 -3.19 -11.52
C MET A 49 -17.84 -1.80 -12.16
N TYR A 50 -16.92 -1.68 -13.11
CA TYR A 50 -16.56 -0.40 -13.73
C TYR A 50 -17.62 0.21 -14.65
N ARG A 51 -18.64 -0.55 -15.05
CA ARG A 51 -19.81 0.03 -15.71
C ARG A 51 -20.61 0.96 -14.80
N GLY A 52 -20.51 0.77 -13.48
CA GLY A 52 -21.10 1.66 -12.48
C GLY A 52 -20.20 2.84 -12.14
N LYS A 53 -18.92 2.55 -11.85
CA LYS A 53 -17.91 3.54 -11.51
C LYS A 53 -16.53 2.99 -11.84
N LEU A 54 -15.74 3.78 -12.56
CA LEU A 54 -14.33 3.48 -12.80
C LEU A 54 -13.54 3.45 -11.47
N TRP A 55 -12.38 2.83 -11.49
CA TRP A 55 -11.43 2.92 -10.38
C TRP A 55 -10.98 4.36 -10.14
N THR A 56 -10.57 4.66 -8.94
CA THR A 56 -9.98 5.97 -8.65
C THR A 56 -8.58 6.01 -9.26
N MET A 57 -8.36 6.94 -10.19
CA MET A 57 -7.04 7.21 -10.76
C MET A 57 -6.26 8.04 -9.75
N ARG A 58 -5.18 7.46 -9.22
CA ARG A 58 -4.46 7.99 -8.08
C ARG A 58 -2.96 7.81 -8.27
N GLN A 59 -2.27 8.90 -8.63
CA GLN A 59 -0.81 8.90 -8.70
C GLN A 59 -0.25 9.17 -7.31
N PHE A 60 0.68 8.32 -6.88
CA PHE A 60 1.51 8.52 -5.71
C PHE A 60 2.44 9.69 -5.97
N SER A 61 2.44 10.71 -5.12
CA SER A 61 3.17 11.93 -5.37
C SER A 61 3.50 12.67 -4.08
N GLY A 62 4.72 13.14 -4.00
CA GLY A 62 5.26 13.99 -2.95
C GLY A 62 6.74 14.18 -3.20
N PHE A 63 7.25 15.38 -2.99
CA PHE A 63 8.67 15.70 -3.07
C PHE A 63 8.94 17.06 -2.46
N SER A 64 10.17 17.25 -1.99
CA SER A 64 10.63 18.55 -1.51
C SER A 64 9.78 19.09 -0.34
N THR A 65 9.28 20.30 -0.45
CA THR A 65 8.50 20.96 0.59
C THR A 65 6.99 20.76 0.40
N PRO A 66 6.17 21.00 1.44
CA PRO A 66 4.72 20.97 1.34
C PRO A 66 4.17 21.89 0.24
N GLU A 67 4.76 23.07 0.02
CA GLU A 67 4.36 24.00 -1.02
C GLU A 67 4.54 23.40 -2.42
N LYS A 68 5.70 22.80 -2.69
CA LYS A 68 6.02 22.18 -3.99
C LYS A 68 5.12 20.99 -4.27
N THR A 69 4.85 20.20 -3.26
CA THR A 69 3.92 19.08 -3.36
C THR A 69 2.48 19.54 -3.58
N ASN A 70 2.04 20.63 -2.92
CA ASN A 70 0.73 21.23 -3.14
C ASN A 70 0.56 21.72 -4.61
N GLU A 71 1.58 22.37 -5.19
CA GLU A 71 1.60 22.75 -6.61
C GLU A 71 1.42 21.52 -7.52
N ARG A 72 2.12 20.41 -7.23
CA ARG A 72 2.02 19.15 -7.97
C ARG A 72 0.62 18.53 -7.85
N TYR A 73 0.01 18.54 -6.67
CA TYR A 73 -1.36 18.06 -6.47
C TYR A 73 -2.37 18.83 -7.31
N LYS A 74 -2.30 20.17 -7.28
CA LYS A 74 -3.14 21.04 -8.11
C LYS A 74 -2.96 20.76 -9.60
N TYR A 75 -1.71 20.52 -10.04
CA TYR A 75 -1.40 20.14 -11.42
C TYR A 75 -2.04 18.79 -11.81
N LEU A 76 -1.88 17.73 -10.99
CA LEU A 76 -2.43 16.41 -11.26
C LEU A 76 -3.96 16.41 -11.28
N LEU A 77 -4.60 17.10 -10.33
CA LEU A 77 -6.06 17.27 -10.31
C LEU A 77 -6.57 17.97 -11.56
N LYS A 78 -5.89 19.03 -12.02
CA LYS A 78 -6.21 19.72 -13.28
C LYS A 78 -6.07 18.81 -14.51
N ASN A 79 -5.19 17.82 -14.47
CA ASN A 79 -4.99 16.85 -15.55
C ASN A 79 -5.91 15.61 -15.47
N GLY A 80 -6.88 15.59 -14.54
CA GLY A 80 -7.92 14.56 -14.46
C GLY A 80 -7.67 13.45 -13.44
N GLN A 81 -6.72 13.63 -12.53
CA GLN A 81 -6.59 12.75 -11.37
C GLN A 81 -7.83 12.89 -10.46
N THR A 82 -8.33 11.79 -9.91
CA THR A 82 -9.59 11.77 -9.17
C THR A 82 -9.46 11.54 -7.66
N GLY A 83 -8.23 11.40 -7.17
CA GLY A 83 -7.89 11.30 -5.75
C GLY A 83 -6.40 11.56 -5.55
N LEU A 84 -5.99 11.94 -4.35
CA LEU A 84 -4.60 12.20 -4.01
C LEU A 84 -3.98 11.02 -3.26
N SER A 85 -2.67 10.85 -3.42
CA SER A 85 -1.85 9.92 -2.65
C SER A 85 -0.55 10.60 -2.24
N VAL A 86 -0.34 10.73 -0.94
CA VAL A 86 0.81 11.45 -0.36
C VAL A 86 1.99 10.51 -0.26
N ALA A 87 3.11 10.87 -0.89
CA ALA A 87 4.43 10.29 -0.64
C ALA A 87 5.15 11.14 0.41
N TYR A 88 5.43 10.57 1.57
CA TYR A 88 6.24 11.20 2.61
C TYR A 88 7.72 10.85 2.44
N ASP A 89 8.60 11.75 2.88
CA ASP A 89 10.05 11.53 2.87
C ASP A 89 10.52 10.62 4.02
N MET A 90 11.75 10.14 3.92
CA MET A 90 12.32 9.21 4.92
C MET A 90 12.31 9.78 6.34
N PRO A 91 12.68 11.05 6.60
CA PRO A 91 12.55 11.60 7.95
C PRO A 91 11.14 11.51 8.51
N THR A 92 10.12 11.89 7.73
CA THR A 92 8.72 11.77 8.14
C THR A 92 8.31 10.32 8.38
N LEU A 93 8.69 9.38 7.49
CA LEU A 93 8.39 7.95 7.60
C LEU A 93 9.00 7.32 8.86
N MET A 94 10.23 7.72 9.19
CA MET A 94 10.96 7.22 10.37
C MET A 94 10.68 7.98 11.67
N GLY A 95 9.82 9.01 11.59
CA GLY A 95 9.41 9.77 12.77
C GLY A 95 10.45 10.78 13.28
N TYR A 96 11.28 11.31 12.38
CA TYR A 96 12.27 12.34 12.67
C TYR A 96 11.83 13.72 12.20
N ASP A 97 12.20 14.75 12.94
CA ASP A 97 12.09 16.13 12.49
C ASP A 97 13.20 16.47 11.46
N PRO A 98 13.01 17.46 10.59
CA PRO A 98 13.99 17.77 9.53
C PRO A 98 15.35 18.22 10.06
N ASP A 99 15.44 18.72 11.29
CA ASP A 99 16.69 19.15 11.95
C ASP A 99 17.35 18.03 12.78
N HIS A 100 16.85 16.80 12.72
CA HIS A 100 17.50 15.65 13.33
C HIS A 100 18.74 15.23 12.52
N GLU A 101 19.78 14.71 13.18
CA GLU A 101 21.05 14.35 12.52
C GLU A 101 20.87 13.29 11.40
N LEU A 102 19.96 12.31 11.59
CA LEU A 102 19.64 11.27 10.61
C LEU A 102 18.78 11.79 9.44
N SER A 103 18.23 12.99 9.53
CA SER A 103 17.45 13.62 8.45
C SER A 103 18.33 14.33 7.42
N SER A 104 19.63 14.52 7.73
CA SER A 104 20.55 15.26 6.88
C SER A 104 20.72 14.61 5.51
N GLY A 105 20.32 15.33 4.47
CA GLY A 105 20.39 14.89 3.07
C GLY A 105 19.17 14.11 2.57
N GLU A 106 18.21 13.75 3.46
CA GLU A 106 17.03 12.96 3.13
C GLU A 106 15.74 13.79 3.07
N VAL A 107 15.76 15.03 3.60
CA VAL A 107 14.57 15.89 3.67
C VAL A 107 14.06 16.22 2.26
N GLY A 108 12.84 15.80 1.95
CA GLY A 108 12.18 16.06 0.68
C GLY A 108 12.67 15.22 -0.51
N VAL A 109 13.58 14.26 -0.31
CA VAL A 109 14.25 13.54 -1.42
C VAL A 109 13.32 12.51 -2.07
N CYS A 110 12.70 11.61 -1.32
CA CYS A 110 11.82 10.56 -1.86
C CYS A 110 10.32 10.80 -1.57
N GLY A 111 10.00 11.96 -0.99
CA GLY A 111 8.65 12.34 -0.62
C GLY A 111 8.59 13.77 -0.09
N VAL A 112 7.44 14.18 0.42
CA VAL A 112 7.26 15.48 1.07
C VAL A 112 7.59 15.39 2.56
N ASN A 113 8.35 16.35 3.08
CA ASN A 113 8.56 16.48 4.52
C ASN A 113 7.33 17.11 5.19
N VAL A 114 6.79 16.44 6.21
CA VAL A 114 5.69 16.93 7.04
C VAL A 114 6.01 16.65 8.51
N ALA A 115 6.56 17.65 9.17
CA ALA A 115 6.98 17.52 10.56
C ALA A 115 5.99 18.12 11.57
N SER A 116 4.98 18.88 11.11
CA SER A 116 4.03 19.58 11.97
C SER A 116 2.65 19.75 11.31
N LEU A 117 1.66 20.17 12.13
CA LEU A 117 0.35 20.58 11.62
C LEU A 117 0.44 21.71 10.58
N GLN A 118 1.41 22.64 10.73
CA GLN A 118 1.59 23.74 9.76
C GLN A 118 1.97 23.23 8.38
N ASP A 119 2.83 22.21 8.30
CA ASP A 119 3.19 21.59 7.02
C ASP A 119 1.97 20.90 6.38
N MET A 120 1.15 20.23 7.19
CA MET A 120 -0.11 19.61 6.72
C MET A 120 -1.09 20.67 6.18
N GLU A 121 -1.18 21.83 6.81
CA GLU A 121 -1.99 22.96 6.35
C GLU A 121 -1.53 23.46 4.97
N ILE A 122 -0.22 23.64 4.79
CA ILE A 122 0.36 24.07 3.52
C ILE A 122 0.15 23.01 2.43
N LEU A 123 0.37 21.74 2.77
CA LEU A 123 0.24 20.62 1.85
C LEU A 123 -1.15 20.55 1.20
N PHE A 124 -2.21 20.86 1.95
CA PHE A 124 -3.59 20.81 1.46
C PHE A 124 -4.23 22.18 1.22
N ASP A 125 -3.43 23.26 1.23
CA ASP A 125 -3.96 24.60 0.98
C ASP A 125 -4.69 24.70 -0.38
N GLY A 126 -5.92 25.22 -0.34
CA GLY A 126 -6.76 25.39 -1.52
C GLY A 126 -7.32 24.10 -2.13
N ILE A 127 -7.19 22.95 -1.45
CA ILE A 127 -7.76 21.66 -1.86
C ILE A 127 -9.01 21.36 -1.02
N ASP A 128 -10.13 21.09 -1.68
CA ASP A 128 -11.40 20.75 -1.04
C ASP A 128 -11.41 19.29 -0.56
N LEU A 129 -11.07 19.08 0.72
CA LEU A 129 -10.94 17.75 1.33
C LEU A 129 -12.28 17.01 1.48
N GLU A 130 -13.44 17.69 1.41
CA GLU A 130 -14.74 17.02 1.39
C GLU A 130 -15.04 16.37 0.03
N LYS A 131 -14.44 16.87 -1.06
CA LYS A 131 -14.65 16.36 -2.43
C LYS A 131 -13.60 15.40 -2.91
N ILE A 132 -12.36 15.51 -2.40
CA ILE A 132 -11.22 14.71 -2.85
C ILE A 132 -10.90 13.63 -1.82
N SER A 133 -10.75 12.39 -2.29
CA SER A 133 -10.25 11.30 -1.46
C SER A 133 -8.73 11.40 -1.35
N VAL A 134 -8.21 11.44 -0.11
CA VAL A 134 -6.77 11.53 0.17
C VAL A 134 -6.26 10.20 0.75
N SER A 135 -5.27 9.60 0.09
CA SER A 135 -4.51 8.48 0.62
C SER A 135 -3.20 9.00 1.23
N GLN A 136 -2.81 8.45 2.38
CA GLN A 136 -1.57 8.81 3.07
C GLN A 136 -0.75 7.54 3.27
N THR A 137 0.43 7.50 2.65
CA THR A 137 1.34 6.35 2.69
C THR A 137 2.32 6.52 3.84
N ILE A 138 1.87 6.18 5.03
CA ILE A 138 2.61 6.34 6.28
C ILE A 138 2.27 5.18 7.22
N ASN A 139 3.26 4.64 7.95
CA ASN A 139 3.10 3.45 8.79
C ASN A 139 3.60 3.69 10.22
N GLY A 140 4.89 3.75 10.48
CA GLY A 140 5.43 3.93 11.84
C GLY A 140 4.78 5.08 12.61
N PRO A 141 4.86 6.32 12.14
CA PRO A 141 4.22 7.49 12.76
C PRO A 141 2.81 7.78 12.22
N ALA A 142 2.13 6.81 11.61
CA ALA A 142 0.82 7.02 10.96
C ALA A 142 -0.21 7.70 11.86
N ILE A 143 -0.28 7.31 13.13
CA ILE A 143 -1.23 7.88 14.09
C ILE A 143 -0.98 9.37 14.34
N ILE A 144 0.27 9.84 14.21
CA ILE A 144 0.65 11.25 14.37
C ILE A 144 0.20 12.06 13.17
N LEU A 145 0.53 11.61 11.95
CA LEU A 145 0.13 12.27 10.71
C LEU A 145 -1.40 12.25 10.54
N PHE A 146 -2.05 11.18 10.98
CA PHE A 146 -3.51 11.10 11.04
C PHE A 146 -4.09 12.17 12.00
N ALA A 147 -3.49 12.34 13.18
CA ALA A 147 -3.90 13.37 14.11
C ALA A 147 -3.72 14.78 13.54
N PHE A 148 -2.62 15.05 12.81
CA PHE A 148 -2.43 16.32 12.08
C PHE A 148 -3.52 16.54 11.03
N TYR A 149 -3.88 15.50 10.27
CA TYR A 149 -4.94 15.58 9.26
C TYR A 149 -6.32 15.86 9.87
N VAL A 150 -6.64 15.22 11.00
CA VAL A 150 -7.89 15.48 11.75
C VAL A 150 -7.88 16.90 12.36
N ALA A 151 -6.76 17.34 12.93
CA ALA A 151 -6.61 18.70 13.48
C ALA A 151 -6.75 19.76 12.37
N LEU A 152 -6.17 19.54 11.19
CA LEU A 152 -6.35 20.39 10.01
C LEU A 152 -7.84 20.53 9.65
N ALA A 153 -8.56 19.41 9.57
CA ALA A 153 -9.98 19.41 9.23
C ALA A 153 -10.79 20.20 10.25
N LYS A 154 -10.57 19.97 11.55
CA LYS A 154 -11.24 20.71 12.64
C LYS A 154 -10.95 22.22 12.58
N LYS A 155 -9.68 22.59 12.37
CA LYS A 155 -9.25 24.00 12.26
C LYS A 155 -9.95 24.72 11.10
N ASN A 156 -10.16 24.03 9.99
CA ASN A 156 -10.85 24.55 8.80
C ASN A 156 -12.39 24.44 8.87
N GLY A 157 -12.95 23.97 9.99
CA GLY A 157 -14.39 23.79 10.15
C GLY A 157 -15.00 22.68 9.30
N ILE A 158 -14.17 21.74 8.83
CA ILE A 158 -14.58 20.56 8.05
C ILE A 158 -15.13 19.50 9.02
N ASP A 159 -16.31 18.99 8.73
CA ASP A 159 -16.86 17.85 9.44
C ASP A 159 -16.06 16.58 9.11
N VAL A 160 -15.33 16.05 10.10
CA VAL A 160 -14.47 14.88 9.93
C VAL A 160 -15.23 13.64 9.44
N SER A 161 -16.53 13.55 9.72
CA SER A 161 -17.39 12.46 9.25
C SER A 161 -17.57 12.43 7.72
N LYS A 162 -17.30 13.54 7.05
CA LYS A 162 -17.37 13.66 5.58
C LYS A 162 -16.05 13.37 4.89
N LEU A 163 -14.94 13.34 5.61
CA LEU A 163 -13.63 13.05 5.04
C LEU A 163 -13.60 11.67 4.42
N ARG A 164 -13.05 11.62 3.21
CA ARG A 164 -12.85 10.39 2.44
C ARG A 164 -11.37 10.20 2.18
N GLY A 165 -10.90 9.02 2.47
CA GLY A 165 -9.47 8.74 2.28
C GLY A 165 -9.11 7.37 2.78
N THR A 166 -7.80 7.16 2.81
CA THR A 166 -7.20 5.92 3.29
C THR A 166 -5.88 6.27 3.96
N LEU A 167 -5.67 5.78 5.15
CA LEU A 167 -4.34 5.74 5.75
C LEU A 167 -3.72 4.37 5.46
N GLN A 168 -2.43 4.30 5.12
CA GLN A 168 -1.79 3.00 4.94
C GLN A 168 -1.74 2.26 6.27
N ASN A 169 -1.07 2.80 7.29
CA ASN A 169 -1.18 2.35 8.68
C ASN A 169 -1.02 0.84 8.86
N ASP A 170 -0.18 0.21 8.04
CA ASP A 170 0.12 -1.23 8.12
C ASP A 170 1.50 -1.43 8.76
N ALA A 171 1.52 -1.56 10.08
CA ALA A 171 2.76 -1.72 10.82
C ALA A 171 3.41 -3.10 10.59
N LEU A 172 2.61 -4.17 10.45
CA LEU A 172 3.14 -5.53 10.36
C LEU A 172 4.00 -5.76 9.12
N LYS A 173 3.66 -5.19 7.98
CA LYS A 173 4.46 -5.31 6.75
C LYS A 173 5.84 -4.65 6.86
N GLU A 174 6.00 -3.69 7.78
CA GLU A 174 7.30 -3.04 8.00
C GLU A 174 8.33 -4.04 8.52
N TYR A 175 7.93 -4.88 9.45
CA TYR A 175 8.83 -5.93 9.99
C TYR A 175 9.11 -7.04 8.99
N MET A 176 8.24 -7.23 8.00
CA MET A 176 8.38 -8.28 6.98
C MET A 176 9.28 -7.85 5.81
N ALA A 177 9.13 -6.60 5.33
CA ALA A 177 9.69 -6.19 4.04
C ALA A 177 10.27 -4.77 3.97
N GLN A 178 9.51 -3.73 4.35
CA GLN A 178 9.91 -2.34 4.07
C GLN A 178 10.88 -1.75 5.09
N LYS A 179 10.82 -2.22 6.35
CA LYS A 179 11.76 -1.87 7.43
C LYS A 179 11.68 -0.42 7.95
N GLU A 180 10.53 0.23 7.78
CA GLU A 180 10.24 1.57 8.29
C GLU A 180 9.50 1.50 9.64
N TRP A 181 10.01 0.75 10.60
CA TRP A 181 9.45 0.61 11.94
C TRP A 181 10.03 1.64 12.92
N ILE A 182 9.28 1.89 13.99
CA ILE A 182 9.72 2.72 15.12
C ILE A 182 9.64 1.91 16.43
N PHE A 183 8.47 1.41 16.77
CA PHE A 183 8.17 0.69 18.01
C PHE A 183 8.19 -0.82 17.78
N PRO A 184 8.23 -1.64 18.86
CA PRO A 184 8.03 -3.08 18.76
C PRO A 184 6.68 -3.47 18.13
N PRO A 185 6.52 -4.71 17.61
CA PRO A 185 5.31 -5.14 16.89
C PRO A 185 4.01 -4.95 17.68
N GLU A 186 3.95 -5.36 18.94
CA GLU A 186 2.72 -5.27 19.77
C GLU A 186 2.23 -3.81 19.95
N PRO A 187 3.05 -2.85 20.42
CA PRO A 187 2.64 -1.45 20.48
C PRO A 187 2.24 -0.89 19.10
N SER A 188 2.92 -1.31 18.04
CA SER A 188 2.61 -0.85 16.69
C SER A 188 1.23 -1.33 16.23
N VAL A 189 0.87 -2.59 16.49
CA VAL A 189 -0.48 -3.12 16.23
C VAL A 189 -1.53 -2.36 17.05
N LYS A 190 -1.24 -2.07 18.32
CA LYS A 190 -2.10 -1.23 19.15
C LYS A 190 -2.40 0.13 18.52
N LEU A 191 -1.38 0.82 17.98
CA LEU A 191 -1.56 2.12 17.34
C LEU A 191 -2.43 2.03 16.07
N VAL A 192 -2.31 0.95 15.29
CA VAL A 192 -3.19 0.68 14.15
C VAL A 192 -4.64 0.55 14.60
N VAL A 193 -4.87 -0.20 15.66
CA VAL A 193 -6.23 -0.45 16.18
C VAL A 193 -6.83 0.80 16.83
N ASP A 194 -6.04 1.68 17.45
CA ASP A 194 -6.49 2.98 17.94
C ASP A 194 -7.13 3.83 16.82
N ILE A 195 -6.53 3.80 15.63
CA ILE A 195 -7.07 4.53 14.47
C ILE A 195 -8.33 3.84 13.94
N ILE A 196 -8.36 2.50 13.90
CA ILE A 196 -9.56 1.75 13.48
C ILE A 196 -10.74 2.09 14.39
N GLU A 197 -10.54 2.05 15.70
CA GLU A 197 -11.55 2.40 16.71
C GLU A 197 -12.03 3.84 16.53
N TYR A 198 -11.10 4.81 16.48
CA TYR A 198 -11.45 6.22 16.29
C TYR A 198 -12.24 6.48 15.00
N CYS A 199 -11.82 5.84 13.88
CA CYS A 199 -12.51 6.02 12.61
C CYS A 199 -13.90 5.37 12.59
N SER A 200 -14.10 4.22 13.25
CA SER A 200 -15.40 3.56 13.32
C SER A 200 -16.45 4.42 14.04
N GLU A 201 -16.01 5.23 14.99
CA GLU A 201 -16.89 6.14 15.74
C GLU A 201 -17.08 7.51 15.07
N ASN A 202 -16.02 8.08 14.48
CA ASN A 202 -15.99 9.48 14.09
C ASN A 202 -15.89 9.71 12.57
N MET A 203 -15.38 8.77 11.79
CA MET A 203 -15.05 8.96 10.38
C MET A 203 -15.58 7.80 9.49
N PRO A 204 -16.91 7.66 9.36
CA PRO A 204 -17.53 6.50 8.71
C PRO A 204 -17.21 6.33 7.22
N LEU A 205 -16.62 7.33 6.57
CA LEU A 205 -16.23 7.31 5.15
C LEU A 205 -14.73 7.12 4.94
N TYR A 206 -13.94 7.07 6.01
CA TYR A 206 -12.49 6.92 5.95
C TYR A 206 -12.06 5.45 6.11
N ASN A 207 -11.03 5.03 5.40
CA ASN A 207 -10.43 3.71 5.56
C ASN A 207 -9.21 3.84 6.48
N PRO A 208 -9.29 3.32 7.72
CA PRO A 208 -8.25 3.52 8.74
C PRO A 208 -6.96 2.75 8.46
N VAL A 209 -7.03 1.71 7.63
CA VAL A 209 -5.88 0.91 7.25
C VAL A 209 -5.98 0.45 5.80
N SER A 210 -4.83 0.37 5.13
CA SER A 210 -4.64 -0.26 3.83
C SER A 210 -3.56 -1.33 3.97
N ILE A 211 -3.99 -2.55 4.22
CA ILE A 211 -3.12 -3.68 4.50
C ILE A 211 -2.33 -4.04 3.25
N SER A 212 -1.00 -3.98 3.33
CA SER A 212 -0.14 -3.80 2.17
C SER A 212 0.69 -5.03 1.83
N GLY A 213 0.33 -5.69 0.73
CA GLY A 213 1.14 -6.72 0.08
C GLY A 213 2.15 -6.16 -0.93
N TYR A 214 1.93 -4.93 -1.41
CA TYR A 214 2.80 -4.31 -2.41
C TYR A 214 4.29 -4.39 -2.02
N HIS A 215 4.66 -3.94 -0.83
CA HIS A 215 6.04 -3.92 -0.36
C HIS A 215 6.63 -5.33 -0.19
N ILE A 216 5.81 -6.29 0.25
CA ILE A 216 6.18 -7.71 0.36
C ILE A 216 6.53 -8.26 -1.04
N ARG A 217 5.75 -7.90 -2.05
CA ARG A 217 5.99 -8.31 -3.45
C ARG A 217 7.23 -7.64 -4.03
N GLU A 218 7.42 -6.34 -3.79
CA GLU A 218 8.60 -5.58 -4.21
C GLU A 218 9.90 -6.14 -3.59
N ALA A 219 9.83 -6.67 -2.37
CA ALA A 219 10.96 -7.34 -1.71
C ALA A 219 11.31 -8.72 -2.30
N GLY A 220 10.54 -9.22 -3.28
CA GLY A 220 10.82 -10.45 -4.01
C GLY A 220 9.96 -11.66 -3.64
N SER A 221 8.85 -11.48 -2.91
CA SER A 221 7.91 -12.58 -2.63
C SER A 221 7.20 -13.06 -3.89
N THR A 222 6.67 -14.28 -3.85
CA THR A 222 5.74 -14.79 -4.87
C THR A 222 4.36 -14.16 -4.72
N ALA A 223 3.51 -14.26 -5.75
CA ALA A 223 2.12 -13.81 -5.69
C ALA A 223 1.32 -14.53 -4.58
N ALA A 224 1.60 -15.80 -4.34
CA ALA A 224 0.96 -16.58 -3.27
C ALA A 224 1.40 -16.11 -1.86
N GLN A 225 2.67 -15.77 -1.69
CA GLN A 225 3.20 -15.21 -0.45
C GLN A 225 2.63 -13.79 -0.21
N GLU A 226 2.65 -12.92 -1.22
CA GLU A 226 2.02 -11.60 -1.13
C GLU A 226 0.56 -11.73 -0.68
N LEU A 227 -0.22 -12.59 -1.35
CA LEU A 227 -1.62 -12.84 -1.03
C LEU A 227 -1.79 -13.31 0.43
N ALA A 228 -1.02 -14.32 0.83
CA ALA A 228 -1.13 -14.94 2.14
C ALA A 228 -0.72 -13.99 3.26
N PHE A 229 0.45 -13.38 3.16
CA PHE A 229 0.99 -12.53 4.22
C PHE A 229 0.15 -11.27 4.41
N THR A 230 -0.33 -10.68 3.30
CA THR A 230 -1.22 -9.52 3.35
C THR A 230 -2.55 -9.84 4.04
N LEU A 231 -3.22 -10.93 3.64
CA LEU A 231 -4.48 -11.30 4.27
C LEU A 231 -4.30 -11.71 5.72
N ASN A 232 -3.18 -12.37 6.06
CA ASN A 232 -2.85 -12.74 7.41
C ASN A 232 -2.66 -11.53 8.33
N ASN A 233 -1.98 -10.47 7.84
CA ASN A 233 -1.90 -9.19 8.57
C ASN A 233 -3.29 -8.61 8.82
N GLY A 234 -4.18 -8.68 7.83
CA GLY A 234 -5.57 -8.26 7.99
C GLY A 234 -6.31 -9.05 9.07
N PHE A 235 -6.07 -10.34 9.15
CA PHE A 235 -6.68 -11.18 10.20
C PHE A 235 -6.11 -10.85 11.58
N ALA A 236 -4.81 -10.56 11.70
CA ALA A 236 -4.20 -10.14 12.95
C ALA A 236 -4.81 -8.81 13.47
N TYR A 237 -4.99 -7.82 12.61
CA TYR A 237 -5.68 -6.58 13.01
C TYR A 237 -7.15 -6.80 13.40
N ILE A 238 -7.86 -7.70 12.72
CA ILE A 238 -9.24 -8.05 13.11
C ILE A 238 -9.26 -8.69 14.50
N GLU A 239 -8.38 -9.63 14.76
CA GLU A 239 -8.32 -10.34 16.03
C GLU A 239 -8.06 -9.36 17.19
N GLU A 240 -7.11 -8.45 17.04
CA GLU A 240 -6.85 -7.39 18.02
C GLU A 240 -8.05 -6.45 18.23
N CYS A 241 -8.75 -6.05 17.15
CA CYS A 241 -9.97 -5.25 17.27
C CYS A 241 -11.07 -5.98 18.06
N LEU A 242 -11.23 -7.29 17.82
CA LEU A 242 -12.22 -8.11 18.51
C LEU A 242 -11.86 -8.31 19.98
N GLU A 243 -10.58 -8.49 20.32
CA GLU A 243 -10.08 -8.59 21.70
C GLU A 243 -10.34 -7.29 22.49
N ARG A 244 -10.27 -6.13 21.83
CA ARG A 244 -10.70 -4.85 22.41
C ARG A 244 -12.21 -4.67 22.56
N GLY A 245 -13.00 -5.62 22.07
CA GLY A 245 -14.45 -5.59 22.16
C GLY A 245 -15.17 -4.87 21.02
N LEU A 246 -14.49 -4.47 19.94
CA LEU A 246 -15.14 -3.96 18.74
C LEU A 246 -15.93 -5.08 18.05
N LYS A 247 -17.03 -4.74 17.39
CA LYS A 247 -17.78 -5.72 16.61
C LYS A 247 -17.32 -5.74 15.17
N ILE A 248 -17.17 -6.92 14.58
CA ILE A 248 -16.62 -7.11 13.23
C ILE A 248 -17.30 -6.23 12.17
N ASP A 249 -18.61 -6.08 12.22
CA ASP A 249 -19.39 -5.33 11.23
C ASP A 249 -19.30 -3.79 11.42
N ASP A 250 -18.78 -3.30 12.55
CA ASP A 250 -18.60 -1.88 12.80
C ASP A 250 -17.36 -1.31 12.08
N PHE A 251 -16.33 -2.14 11.84
CA PHE A 251 -15.06 -1.69 11.25
C PHE A 251 -14.64 -2.43 9.98
N ALA A 252 -14.92 -3.74 9.84
CA ALA A 252 -14.35 -4.55 8.76
C ALA A 252 -14.70 -4.04 7.35
N HIS A 253 -15.85 -3.40 7.17
CA HIS A 253 -16.26 -2.80 5.90
C HIS A 253 -15.38 -1.60 5.47
N ARG A 254 -14.53 -1.09 6.36
CA ARG A 254 -13.57 0.00 6.13
C ARG A 254 -12.13 -0.46 6.03
N LEU A 255 -11.84 -1.71 6.33
CA LEU A 255 -10.54 -2.27 6.02
C LEU A 255 -10.36 -2.32 4.51
N SER A 256 -9.21 -1.87 4.05
CA SER A 256 -8.82 -1.90 2.64
C SER A 256 -7.46 -2.58 2.49
N PHE A 257 -7.11 -2.89 1.25
CA PHE A 257 -5.88 -3.62 0.95
C PHE A 257 -5.09 -2.87 -0.11
N PHE A 258 -3.81 -3.18 -0.19
CA PHE A 258 -2.92 -2.66 -1.20
C PHE A 258 -2.08 -3.79 -1.78
N PHE A 259 -2.33 -4.13 -3.03
CA PHE A 259 -1.63 -5.19 -3.76
C PHE A 259 -0.74 -4.63 -4.86
N ASN A 260 0.28 -5.41 -5.20
CA ASN A 260 1.12 -5.22 -6.37
C ASN A 260 0.41 -5.74 -7.64
N ALA A 261 0.79 -5.23 -8.81
CA ALA A 261 0.50 -5.82 -10.11
C ALA A 261 1.82 -6.02 -10.84
N HIS A 262 2.27 -7.27 -10.92
CA HIS A 262 3.52 -7.68 -11.55
C HIS A 262 3.30 -8.21 -12.98
N MET A 263 4.37 -8.56 -13.68
CA MET A 263 4.37 -8.93 -15.10
C MET A 263 3.72 -10.29 -15.42
N ASP A 264 3.47 -11.19 -14.43
CA ASP A 264 2.72 -12.41 -14.72
C ASP A 264 1.22 -12.13 -14.78
N PHE A 265 0.78 -11.71 -15.94
CA PHE A 265 -0.53 -11.12 -16.21
C PHE A 265 -1.71 -11.94 -15.66
N PHE A 266 -1.72 -13.24 -15.90
CA PHE A 266 -2.82 -14.11 -15.48
C PHE A 266 -2.74 -14.48 -13.99
N GLU A 267 -1.53 -14.63 -13.45
CA GLU A 267 -1.31 -14.88 -12.04
C GLU A 267 -1.81 -13.72 -11.18
N GLU A 268 -1.54 -12.48 -11.60
CA GLU A 268 -2.02 -11.28 -10.92
C GLU A 268 -3.56 -11.20 -10.91
N ILE A 269 -4.21 -11.45 -12.04
CA ILE A 269 -5.68 -11.48 -12.10
C ILE A 269 -6.26 -12.54 -11.14
N ALA A 270 -5.68 -13.74 -11.14
CA ALA A 270 -6.11 -14.84 -10.29
C ALA A 270 -5.88 -14.55 -8.79
N LYS A 271 -4.78 -13.85 -8.46
CA LYS A 271 -4.47 -13.40 -7.10
C LYS A 271 -5.58 -12.53 -6.50
N TYR A 272 -6.04 -11.53 -7.23
CA TYR A 272 -7.13 -10.65 -6.75
C TYR A 272 -8.47 -11.38 -6.63
N ARG A 273 -8.73 -12.34 -7.49
CA ARG A 273 -9.92 -13.21 -7.43
C ARG A 273 -9.88 -14.10 -6.19
N ALA A 274 -8.72 -14.72 -5.91
CA ALA A 274 -8.49 -15.52 -4.71
C ALA A 274 -8.58 -14.68 -3.44
N ALA A 275 -7.99 -13.46 -3.43
CA ALA A 275 -8.04 -12.55 -2.30
C ALA A 275 -9.48 -12.26 -1.84
N ARG A 276 -10.37 -11.91 -2.78
CA ARG A 276 -11.78 -11.64 -2.47
C ARG A 276 -12.48 -12.86 -1.90
N ARG A 277 -12.23 -14.04 -2.47
CA ARG A 277 -12.87 -15.29 -2.04
C ARG A 277 -12.43 -15.72 -0.65
N ILE A 278 -11.13 -15.70 -0.39
CA ILE A 278 -10.56 -16.02 0.93
C ILE A 278 -11.11 -15.07 2.00
N TRP A 279 -11.05 -13.76 1.72
CA TRP A 279 -11.55 -12.74 2.65
C TRP A 279 -13.02 -12.96 2.99
N ALA A 280 -13.87 -13.07 2.00
CA ALA A 280 -15.31 -13.24 2.19
C ALA A 280 -15.66 -14.48 3.02
N ASN A 281 -15.06 -15.62 2.69
CA ASN A 281 -15.26 -16.87 3.43
C ASN A 281 -14.76 -16.74 4.88
N ARG A 282 -13.54 -16.23 5.08
CA ARG A 282 -12.95 -16.13 6.42
C ARG A 282 -13.72 -15.20 7.34
N LEU A 283 -14.14 -14.03 6.84
CA LEU A 283 -14.94 -13.08 7.62
C LEU A 283 -16.30 -13.66 8.01
N LYS A 284 -16.94 -14.36 7.11
CA LYS A 284 -18.23 -15.00 7.39
C LYS A 284 -18.10 -16.18 8.34
N ASP A 285 -17.18 -17.11 8.07
CA ASP A 285 -17.15 -18.41 8.71
C ASP A 285 -16.39 -18.39 10.04
N LYS A 286 -15.27 -17.63 10.13
CA LYS A 286 -14.46 -17.54 11.36
C LYS A 286 -14.90 -16.37 12.25
N TYR A 287 -15.11 -15.18 11.67
CA TYR A 287 -15.37 -13.97 12.46
C TYR A 287 -16.86 -13.61 12.56
N GLY A 288 -17.75 -14.34 11.89
CA GLY A 288 -19.19 -14.21 12.03
C GLY A 288 -19.78 -12.90 11.47
N ALA A 289 -19.08 -12.25 10.52
CA ALA A 289 -19.57 -11.04 9.86
C ALA A 289 -20.89 -11.30 9.12
N LYS A 290 -21.86 -10.41 9.30
CA LYS A 290 -23.21 -10.52 8.73
C LYS A 290 -23.48 -9.51 7.64
N ASN A 291 -22.80 -8.35 7.68
CA ASN A 291 -22.96 -7.32 6.68
C ASN A 291 -22.23 -7.69 5.40
N GLU A 292 -22.91 -7.66 4.26
CA GLU A 292 -22.28 -7.88 2.97
C GLU A 292 -21.10 -6.95 2.70
N SER A 293 -21.15 -5.70 3.20
CA SER A 293 -20.08 -4.72 3.03
C SER A 293 -18.78 -5.16 3.72
N SER A 294 -18.87 -5.86 4.85
CA SER A 294 -17.72 -6.41 5.58
C SER A 294 -17.05 -7.57 4.83
N LEU A 295 -17.82 -8.33 4.06
CA LEU A 295 -17.36 -9.47 3.27
C LEU A 295 -16.67 -9.06 1.95
N LYS A 296 -16.80 -7.78 1.55
CA LYS A 296 -16.28 -7.25 0.27
C LYS A 296 -14.88 -6.70 0.43
N LEU A 297 -13.88 -7.43 -0.02
CA LEU A 297 -12.49 -6.96 -0.04
C LEU A 297 -12.33 -5.83 -1.06
N LYS A 298 -11.94 -4.65 -0.59
CA LYS A 298 -11.59 -3.47 -1.40
C LYS A 298 -10.09 -3.30 -1.41
N PHE A 299 -9.52 -3.00 -2.58
CA PHE A 299 -8.08 -2.84 -2.67
C PHE A 299 -7.67 -1.76 -3.67
N HIS A 300 -6.54 -1.15 -3.34
CA HIS A 300 -5.70 -0.38 -4.23
C HIS A 300 -4.71 -1.30 -4.91
N THR A 301 -4.31 -0.97 -6.13
CA THR A 301 -3.20 -1.64 -6.81
C THR A 301 -2.20 -0.59 -7.29
N GLN A 302 -0.93 -0.92 -7.15
CA GLN A 302 0.17 -0.23 -7.82
C GLN A 302 0.87 -1.23 -8.74
N THR A 303 1.22 -0.79 -9.93
CA THR A 303 2.08 -1.56 -10.84
C THR A 303 3.45 -1.78 -10.21
N ALA A 304 4.09 -2.91 -10.48
CA ALA A 304 5.35 -3.27 -9.83
C ALA A 304 6.48 -2.29 -10.21
N GLY A 305 7.20 -1.79 -9.21
CA GLY A 305 8.44 -1.03 -9.40
C GLY A 305 9.60 -1.95 -9.75
N CYS A 306 9.69 -3.10 -9.06
CA CYS A 306 10.76 -4.08 -9.23
C CYS A 306 10.78 -4.77 -10.61
N SER A 307 9.74 -4.63 -11.42
CA SER A 307 9.68 -5.11 -12.81
C SER A 307 10.27 -4.13 -13.82
N LEU A 308 10.40 -2.85 -13.44
CA LEU A 308 10.89 -1.79 -14.29
C LEU A 308 12.42 -1.79 -14.32
N THR A 309 13.00 -1.31 -15.42
CA THR A 309 14.44 -1.38 -15.66
C THR A 309 15.01 0.00 -15.96
N ALA A 310 16.26 0.23 -15.55
CA ALA A 310 17.00 1.43 -15.92
C ALA A 310 17.42 1.42 -17.40
N GLN A 311 17.59 0.21 -17.94
CA GLN A 311 17.90 -0.01 -19.36
C GLN A 311 16.63 0.13 -20.19
N GLN A 312 16.71 0.80 -21.32
CA GLN A 312 15.61 1.04 -22.27
C GLN A 312 14.32 1.50 -21.54
N PRO A 313 14.39 2.61 -20.80
CA PRO A 313 13.34 3.01 -19.85
C PRO A 313 11.99 3.32 -20.50
N GLU A 314 11.94 3.64 -21.80
CA GLU A 314 10.68 3.81 -22.54
C GLU A 314 9.86 2.51 -22.56
N ASN A 315 10.50 1.33 -22.52
CA ASN A 315 9.82 0.04 -22.43
C ASN A 315 9.06 -0.12 -21.11
N ASN A 316 9.40 0.66 -20.08
CA ASN A 316 8.67 0.67 -18.82
C ASN A 316 7.23 1.16 -18.99
N ILE A 317 6.94 2.01 -19.96
CA ILE A 317 5.55 2.42 -20.32
C ILE A 317 4.74 1.19 -20.70
N VAL A 318 5.32 0.29 -21.49
CA VAL A 318 4.65 -0.94 -21.95
C VAL A 318 4.47 -1.93 -20.80
N ARG A 319 5.49 -2.12 -19.95
CA ARG A 319 5.41 -2.97 -18.76
C ARG A 319 4.28 -2.49 -17.83
N THR A 320 4.31 -1.22 -17.46
CA THR A 320 3.29 -0.57 -16.63
C THR A 320 1.88 -0.70 -17.24
N ALA A 321 1.74 -0.62 -18.56
CA ALA A 321 0.43 -0.77 -19.22
C ALA A 321 -0.13 -2.20 -19.07
N PHE A 322 0.70 -3.24 -19.20
CA PHE A 322 0.28 -4.63 -18.99
C PHE A 322 -0.06 -4.91 -17.53
N GLU A 323 0.74 -4.43 -16.60
CA GLU A 323 0.49 -4.56 -15.18
C GLU A 323 -0.79 -3.83 -14.75
N ALA A 324 -1.00 -2.60 -15.22
CA ALA A 324 -2.23 -1.86 -14.98
C ALA A 324 -3.46 -2.56 -15.57
N MET A 325 -3.33 -3.19 -16.74
CA MET A 325 -4.40 -3.97 -17.35
C MET A 325 -4.76 -5.19 -16.51
N SER A 326 -3.76 -5.92 -15.96
CA SER A 326 -4.00 -7.05 -15.07
C SER A 326 -4.74 -6.63 -13.79
N ALA A 327 -4.36 -5.49 -13.21
CA ALA A 327 -5.03 -4.91 -12.04
C ALA A 327 -6.50 -4.56 -12.32
N VAL A 328 -6.79 -3.96 -13.47
CA VAL A 328 -8.15 -3.60 -13.89
C VAL A 328 -8.98 -4.85 -14.16
N LEU A 329 -8.47 -5.83 -14.92
CA LEU A 329 -9.14 -7.12 -15.12
C LEU A 329 -9.33 -7.88 -13.81
N GLY A 330 -8.43 -7.71 -12.86
CA GLY A 330 -8.52 -8.24 -11.51
C GLY A 330 -9.52 -7.53 -10.61
N GLY A 331 -10.06 -6.38 -10.98
CA GLY A 331 -11.14 -5.68 -10.27
C GLY A 331 -10.67 -4.70 -9.20
N THR A 332 -9.53 -4.04 -9.37
CA THR A 332 -9.01 -3.01 -8.44
C THR A 332 -9.98 -1.85 -8.23
N ASN A 333 -9.99 -1.25 -7.02
CA ASN A 333 -10.85 -0.09 -6.71
C ASN A 333 -10.15 1.25 -6.92
N SER A 334 -8.83 1.27 -6.84
CA SER A 334 -8.00 2.42 -7.20
C SER A 334 -6.67 1.93 -7.75
N LEU A 335 -6.03 2.73 -8.58
CA LEU A 335 -4.83 2.34 -9.31
C LEU A 335 -3.80 3.47 -9.30
N HIS A 336 -2.54 3.10 -9.02
CA HIS A 336 -1.35 3.86 -9.35
C HIS A 336 -0.59 3.14 -10.48
N THR A 337 -0.09 3.89 -11.43
CA THR A 337 0.80 3.44 -12.48
C THR A 337 2.17 4.09 -12.31
N ASN A 338 3.23 3.28 -12.16
CA ASN A 338 4.59 3.77 -12.06
C ASN A 338 4.99 4.49 -13.35
N SER A 339 5.86 5.47 -13.22
CA SER A 339 6.37 6.21 -14.37
C SER A 339 7.56 5.52 -15.03
N LEU A 340 7.88 5.90 -16.24
CA LEU A 340 8.98 5.29 -17.00
C LEU A 340 10.36 5.51 -16.35
N ASP A 341 10.50 6.58 -15.57
CA ASP A 341 11.72 7.00 -14.87
C ASP A 341 11.81 6.50 -13.41
N GLU A 342 10.90 5.62 -12.98
CA GLU A 342 10.79 5.07 -11.61
C GLU A 342 12.11 4.51 -11.07
N THR A 343 12.89 3.84 -11.92
CA THR A 343 14.18 3.24 -11.54
C THR A 343 15.32 4.25 -11.45
N LEU A 344 15.11 5.47 -11.88
CA LEU A 344 16.14 6.50 -12.00
C LEU A 344 15.97 7.63 -11.00
N ALA A 345 14.73 8.06 -10.76
CA ALA A 345 14.39 9.16 -9.84
C ALA A 345 12.87 9.23 -9.58
N LEU A 346 12.48 10.20 -8.74
CA LEU A 346 11.06 10.58 -8.63
C LEU A 346 10.54 11.09 -10.00
N PRO A 347 9.24 10.86 -10.29
CA PRO A 347 8.68 11.15 -11.59
C PRO A 347 8.84 12.61 -12.03
N SER A 348 9.38 12.80 -13.22
CA SER A 348 9.30 14.09 -13.93
C SER A 348 7.84 14.43 -14.24
N GLU A 349 7.53 15.69 -14.52
CA GLU A 349 6.16 16.11 -14.87
C GLU A 349 5.64 15.38 -16.12
N LYS A 350 6.50 15.20 -17.11
CA LYS A 350 6.20 14.47 -18.35
C LYS A 350 5.91 13.00 -18.06
N ALA A 351 6.77 12.34 -17.29
CA ALA A 351 6.64 10.92 -16.96
C ALA A 351 5.39 10.64 -16.12
N ALA A 352 5.12 11.46 -15.09
CA ALA A 352 3.90 11.38 -14.29
C ALA A 352 2.62 11.55 -15.13
N LYS A 353 2.66 12.45 -16.13
CA LYS A 353 1.55 12.63 -17.06
C LYS A 353 1.33 11.41 -17.95
N ILE A 354 2.39 10.80 -18.49
CA ILE A 354 2.30 9.57 -19.30
C ILE A 354 1.70 8.44 -18.45
N ALA A 355 2.17 8.25 -17.22
CA ALA A 355 1.65 7.25 -16.30
C ALA A 355 0.14 7.43 -16.03
N LEU A 356 -0.32 8.66 -15.82
CA LEU A 356 -1.76 8.95 -15.68
C LEU A 356 -2.53 8.69 -16.99
N ARG A 357 -1.97 9.03 -18.15
CA ARG A 357 -2.58 8.75 -19.47
C ARG A 357 -2.73 7.27 -19.73
N THR A 358 -1.80 6.43 -19.26
CA THR A 358 -1.93 4.96 -19.34
C THR A 358 -3.23 4.49 -18.70
N GLN A 359 -3.59 4.97 -17.51
CA GLN A 359 -4.87 4.64 -16.87
C GLN A 359 -6.07 5.16 -17.68
N GLN A 360 -5.98 6.36 -18.23
CA GLN A 360 -7.05 6.96 -19.02
C GLN A 360 -7.29 6.21 -20.35
N ILE A 361 -6.22 5.77 -21.02
CA ILE A 361 -6.31 4.90 -22.20
C ILE A 361 -7.02 3.59 -21.85
N LEU A 362 -6.63 2.93 -20.75
CA LEU A 362 -7.30 1.73 -20.26
C LEU A 362 -8.80 1.98 -20.02
N ALA A 363 -9.13 3.11 -19.41
CA ALA A 363 -10.50 3.43 -19.03
C ALA A 363 -11.42 3.75 -20.22
N PHE A 364 -10.90 4.42 -21.26
CA PHE A 364 -11.73 5.02 -22.30
C PHE A 364 -11.55 4.42 -23.70
N GLU A 365 -10.43 3.77 -23.99
CA GLU A 365 -10.13 3.28 -25.35
C GLU A 365 -10.19 1.76 -25.48
N THR A 366 -9.81 0.99 -24.41
CA THR A 366 -9.62 -0.47 -24.52
C THR A 366 -10.93 -1.27 -24.46
N GLY A 367 -12.01 -0.70 -23.92
CA GLY A 367 -13.26 -1.42 -23.67
C GLY A 367 -13.22 -2.39 -22.47
N VAL A 368 -12.07 -2.58 -21.81
CA VAL A 368 -11.90 -3.47 -20.64
C VAL A 368 -12.90 -3.17 -19.51
N PRO A 369 -13.26 -1.90 -19.19
CA PRO A 369 -14.22 -1.59 -18.14
C PRO A 369 -15.68 -1.91 -18.47
N ASN A 370 -15.98 -2.28 -19.72
CA ASN A 370 -17.35 -2.43 -20.20
C ASN A 370 -18.00 -3.76 -19.77
N VAL A 371 -17.22 -4.72 -19.26
CA VAL A 371 -17.70 -6.03 -18.81
C VAL A 371 -17.08 -6.36 -17.45
N ALA A 372 -17.90 -6.83 -16.51
CA ALA A 372 -17.41 -7.30 -15.20
C ALA A 372 -16.79 -8.69 -15.36
N ASP A 373 -15.55 -8.86 -14.86
CA ASP A 373 -14.81 -10.12 -14.87
C ASP A 373 -14.86 -10.87 -16.23
N PRO A 374 -14.36 -10.24 -17.31
CA PRO A 374 -14.49 -10.79 -18.66
C PRO A 374 -13.74 -12.12 -18.86
N LEU A 375 -12.78 -12.45 -18.00
CA LEU A 375 -12.04 -13.70 -18.02
C LEU A 375 -12.66 -14.79 -17.12
N GLY A 376 -13.74 -14.47 -16.40
CA GLY A 376 -14.47 -15.44 -15.57
C GLY A 376 -15.01 -16.60 -16.39
N GLY A 377 -14.78 -17.84 -15.93
CA GLY A 377 -15.09 -19.05 -16.64
C GLY A 377 -13.98 -19.55 -17.58
N SER A 378 -12.88 -18.81 -17.72
CA SER A 378 -11.65 -19.35 -18.32
C SER A 378 -11.10 -20.46 -17.43
N TRP A 379 -10.96 -21.68 -17.98
CA TRP A 379 -10.45 -22.81 -17.20
C TRP A 379 -9.11 -22.54 -16.56
N TYR A 380 -8.21 -21.83 -17.25
CA TYR A 380 -6.91 -21.45 -16.73
C TYR A 380 -7.01 -20.49 -15.55
N ILE A 381 -7.79 -19.42 -15.70
CA ILE A 381 -7.98 -18.41 -14.63
C ILE A 381 -8.64 -19.02 -13.39
N GLU A 382 -9.64 -19.87 -13.58
CA GLU A 382 -10.33 -20.51 -12.44
C GLU A 382 -9.40 -21.50 -11.71
N GLU A 383 -8.65 -22.34 -12.44
CA GLU A 383 -7.67 -23.26 -11.83
C GLU A 383 -6.56 -22.50 -11.11
N LEU A 384 -6.03 -21.42 -11.72
CA LEU A 384 -4.99 -20.60 -11.11
C LEU A 384 -5.51 -19.88 -9.85
N THR A 385 -6.75 -19.40 -9.87
CA THR A 385 -7.41 -18.82 -8.68
C THR A 385 -7.50 -19.84 -7.54
N ASP A 386 -7.92 -21.07 -7.83
CA ASP A 386 -8.00 -22.16 -6.84
C ASP A 386 -6.63 -22.56 -6.29
N LYS A 387 -5.61 -22.54 -7.14
CA LYS A 387 -4.23 -22.85 -6.75
C LYS A 387 -3.65 -21.83 -5.79
N LEU A 388 -3.81 -20.54 -6.12
CA LEU A 388 -3.36 -19.44 -5.25
C LEU A 388 -4.10 -19.44 -3.90
N GLU A 389 -5.41 -19.71 -3.89
CA GLU A 389 -6.16 -19.89 -2.63
C GLU A 389 -5.57 -21.02 -1.78
N LYS A 390 -5.29 -22.19 -2.37
CA LYS A 390 -4.70 -23.33 -1.65
C LYS A 390 -3.32 -23.00 -1.09
N HIS A 391 -2.49 -22.30 -1.86
CA HIS A 391 -1.17 -21.89 -1.39
C HIS A 391 -1.27 -20.90 -0.22
N ALA A 392 -2.18 -19.92 -0.30
CA ALA A 392 -2.38 -18.97 0.79
C ALA A 392 -2.88 -19.65 2.08
N ILE A 393 -3.78 -20.64 1.97
CA ILE A 393 -4.26 -21.39 3.13
C ILE A 393 -3.12 -22.13 3.84
N ARG A 394 -2.19 -22.75 3.11
CA ARG A 394 -1.02 -23.41 3.72
C ARG A 394 -0.15 -22.43 4.51
N TYR A 395 0.10 -21.24 3.97
CA TYR A 395 0.83 -20.19 4.71
C TYR A 395 0.09 -19.76 5.97
N PHE A 396 -1.24 -19.67 5.94
CA PHE A 396 -2.02 -19.38 7.16
C PHE A 396 -1.86 -20.44 8.23
N GLU A 397 -1.83 -21.73 7.83
CA GLU A 397 -1.61 -22.86 8.72
C GLU A 397 -0.21 -22.82 9.32
N GLU A 398 0.85 -22.63 8.49
CA GLU A 398 2.24 -22.49 8.94
C GLU A 398 2.40 -21.35 9.98
N ILE A 399 1.83 -20.16 9.70
CA ILE A 399 1.90 -19.01 10.61
C ILE A 399 1.14 -19.29 11.93
N GLN A 400 0.00 -19.95 11.85
CA GLN A 400 -0.77 -20.31 13.04
C GLN A 400 -0.02 -21.31 13.93
N GLU A 401 0.65 -22.31 13.34
CA GLU A 401 1.49 -23.29 14.06
C GLU A 401 2.68 -22.63 14.77
N MET A 402 3.20 -21.51 14.25
CA MET A 402 4.26 -20.74 14.88
C MET A 402 3.79 -19.86 16.04
N GLY A 403 2.50 -19.78 16.33
CA GLY A 403 1.93 -18.92 17.38
C GLY A 403 1.38 -17.58 16.87
N GLY A 404 1.21 -17.42 15.57
CA GLY A 404 0.60 -16.25 14.94
C GLY A 404 1.60 -15.25 14.34
N THR A 405 1.06 -14.12 13.87
CA THR A 405 1.81 -13.17 13.03
C THR A 405 2.97 -12.51 13.75
N VAL A 406 2.77 -12.06 14.98
CA VAL A 406 3.82 -11.37 15.77
C VAL A 406 4.97 -12.32 16.07
N GLN A 407 4.68 -13.53 16.55
CA GLN A 407 5.70 -14.53 16.80
C GLN A 407 6.48 -14.91 15.52
N ALA A 408 5.77 -15.10 14.41
CA ALA A 408 6.42 -15.40 13.13
C ALA A 408 7.31 -14.24 12.61
N ILE A 409 6.98 -12.98 12.94
CA ILE A 409 7.87 -11.82 12.68
C ILE A 409 9.12 -11.91 13.54
N GLU A 410 8.98 -12.15 14.85
CA GLU A 410 10.10 -12.26 15.79
C GLU A 410 11.05 -13.41 15.46
N ASP A 411 10.51 -14.52 14.93
CA ASP A 411 11.27 -15.69 14.46
C ASP A 411 11.89 -15.49 13.05
N GLY A 412 11.67 -14.35 12.40
CA GLY A 412 12.20 -14.04 11.06
C GLY A 412 11.62 -14.90 9.92
N TYR A 413 10.46 -15.51 10.12
CA TYR A 413 9.83 -16.41 9.15
C TYR A 413 9.54 -15.73 7.81
N PHE A 414 8.88 -14.57 7.85
CA PHE A 414 8.49 -13.84 6.64
C PHE A 414 9.69 -13.38 5.84
N GLN A 415 10.68 -12.78 6.53
CA GLN A 415 11.91 -12.28 5.93
C GLN A 415 12.65 -13.41 5.21
N LYS A 416 12.78 -14.57 5.85
CA LYS A 416 13.40 -15.76 5.28
C LYS A 416 12.66 -16.25 4.04
N LYS A 417 11.32 -16.37 4.10
CA LYS A 417 10.51 -16.82 2.96
C LYS A 417 10.59 -15.87 1.76
N ILE A 418 10.65 -14.56 2.01
CA ILE A 418 10.81 -13.55 0.97
C ILE A 418 12.20 -13.65 0.36
N ALA A 419 13.25 -13.74 1.17
CA ALA A 419 14.63 -13.86 0.69
C ALA A 419 14.86 -15.14 -0.13
N GLU A 420 14.30 -16.27 0.29
CA GLU A 420 14.34 -17.53 -0.47
C GLU A 420 13.71 -17.36 -1.88
N SER A 421 12.57 -16.72 -1.96
CA SER A 421 11.86 -16.48 -3.23
C SER A 421 12.61 -15.49 -4.12
N ALA A 422 13.18 -14.43 -3.55
CA ALA A 422 13.98 -13.44 -4.26
C ALA A 422 15.24 -14.06 -4.86
N SER A 423 15.92 -14.96 -4.12
CA SER A 423 17.10 -15.69 -4.59
C SER A 423 16.76 -16.58 -5.78
N ILE A 424 15.67 -17.36 -5.69
CA ILE A 424 15.20 -18.22 -6.80
C ILE A 424 14.87 -17.38 -8.04
N TYR A 425 14.22 -16.23 -7.85
CA TYR A 425 13.92 -15.32 -8.95
C TYR A 425 15.22 -14.82 -9.62
N GLN A 426 16.19 -14.35 -8.83
CA GLN A 426 17.47 -13.86 -9.35
C GLN A 426 18.23 -14.96 -10.09
N GLU A 427 18.31 -16.17 -9.55
CA GLU A 427 18.91 -17.32 -10.21
C GLU A 427 18.28 -17.61 -11.59
N SER A 428 16.96 -17.47 -11.71
CA SER A 428 16.25 -17.65 -12.98
C SER A 428 16.57 -16.55 -14.01
N VAL A 429 16.90 -15.34 -13.56
CA VAL A 429 17.34 -14.23 -14.41
C VAL A 429 18.80 -14.45 -14.84
N ASP A 430 19.68 -14.80 -13.93
CA ASP A 430 21.11 -15.01 -14.18
C ASP A 430 21.34 -16.19 -15.13
N SER A 431 20.58 -17.26 -14.96
CA SER A 431 20.62 -18.44 -15.84
C SER A 431 19.91 -18.23 -17.20
N LYS A 432 19.26 -17.08 -17.41
CA LYS A 432 18.41 -16.80 -18.57
C LYS A 432 17.22 -17.77 -18.75
N GLU A 433 16.83 -18.51 -17.71
CA GLU A 433 15.54 -19.21 -17.70
C GLU A 433 14.40 -18.19 -17.84
N ARG A 434 14.58 -17.00 -17.21
CA ARG A 434 13.74 -15.83 -17.34
C ARG A 434 14.46 -14.73 -18.12
N ILE A 435 13.82 -14.27 -19.19
CA ILE A 435 14.30 -13.15 -19.98
C ILE A 435 13.66 -11.84 -19.50
N ILE A 436 14.50 -10.85 -19.25
CA ILE A 436 14.10 -9.44 -19.03
C ILE A 436 14.71 -8.63 -20.18
N VAL A 437 13.83 -8.14 -21.05
CA VAL A 437 14.19 -7.40 -22.26
C VAL A 437 15.01 -6.16 -21.89
N GLY A 438 16.14 -6.01 -22.56
CA GLY A 438 17.09 -4.91 -22.33
C GLY A 438 18.05 -5.14 -21.15
N VAL A 439 17.84 -6.20 -20.33
CA VAL A 439 18.69 -6.49 -19.15
C VAL A 439 19.59 -7.70 -19.38
N ASN A 440 19.01 -8.88 -19.60
CA ASN A 440 19.79 -10.12 -19.80
C ASN A 440 19.63 -10.70 -21.21
N ASP A 441 18.76 -10.12 -22.04
CA ASP A 441 18.64 -10.37 -23.48
C ASP A 441 18.14 -9.10 -24.18
N PHE A 442 18.33 -8.98 -25.50
CA PHE A 442 17.99 -7.80 -26.31
C PHE A 442 18.66 -6.51 -25.78
N VAL A 443 19.91 -6.63 -25.33
CA VAL A 443 20.72 -5.54 -24.75
C VAL A 443 21.28 -4.67 -25.86
N GLU A 444 21.30 -3.35 -25.64
CA GLU A 444 22.00 -2.37 -26.50
C GLU A 444 23.30 -1.95 -25.81
N GLU A 445 24.45 -2.10 -26.49
CA GLU A 445 25.79 -1.87 -25.91
C GLU A 445 26.10 -0.38 -25.72
N ASP A 446 25.51 0.50 -26.54
CA ASP A 446 25.79 1.96 -26.57
C ASP A 446 24.55 2.79 -26.21
N GLU A 447 23.73 2.35 -25.22
CA GLU A 447 22.53 3.06 -24.81
C GLU A 447 22.87 4.39 -24.10
N GLU A 448 22.51 5.51 -24.69
CA GLU A 448 22.52 6.81 -24.03
C GLU A 448 21.16 7.11 -23.40
N LEU A 449 21.15 7.37 -22.10
CA LEU A 449 19.92 7.75 -21.37
C LEU A 449 19.56 9.21 -21.66
N ASP A 450 18.61 9.46 -22.56
CA ASP A 450 18.06 10.79 -22.87
C ASP A 450 16.72 11.00 -22.14
N ILE A 451 16.75 10.96 -20.80
CA ILE A 451 15.58 11.17 -19.95
C ILE A 451 15.83 12.32 -18.99
N GLU A 452 14.86 13.24 -18.93
CA GLU A 452 14.83 14.31 -17.94
C GLU A 452 14.60 13.74 -16.54
N ILE A 453 15.60 13.82 -15.67
CA ILE A 453 15.52 13.36 -14.28
C ILE A 453 15.16 14.54 -13.37
N LEU A 454 14.15 14.35 -12.52
CA LEU A 454 13.79 15.34 -11.50
C LEU A 454 14.94 15.47 -10.48
N LYS A 455 15.51 16.66 -10.39
CA LYS A 455 16.52 16.99 -9.36
C LYS A 455 15.87 17.75 -8.22
N ILE A 456 16.03 17.24 -7.01
CA ILE A 456 15.55 17.90 -5.80
C ILE A 456 16.65 18.84 -5.29
N SER A 457 16.26 20.09 -5.02
CA SER A 457 17.17 21.09 -4.46
C SER A 457 17.41 20.82 -2.97
N ARG A 458 18.65 21.06 -2.51
CA ARG A 458 19.00 21.03 -1.08
C ARG A 458 18.28 22.11 -0.26
N ASP A 459 17.75 23.14 -0.91
CA ASP A 459 17.00 24.23 -0.26
C ASP A 459 15.75 23.72 0.51
N ALA A 460 15.28 22.51 0.18
CA ALA A 460 14.16 21.89 0.90
C ALA A 460 14.49 21.63 2.38
N GLN A 461 15.70 21.12 2.66
CA GLN A 461 16.14 20.87 4.03
C GLN A 461 16.24 22.17 4.82
N ASP A 462 16.96 23.16 4.31
CA ASP A 462 17.13 24.46 4.98
C ASP A 462 15.77 25.11 5.28
N THR A 463 14.86 25.05 4.30
CA THR A 463 13.49 25.58 4.44
C THR A 463 12.72 24.89 5.57
N GLN A 464 12.74 23.56 5.61
CA GLN A 464 11.98 22.79 6.62
C GLN A 464 12.60 22.91 8.01
N GLU A 465 13.95 22.95 8.11
CA GLU A 465 14.64 23.22 9.38
C GLU A 465 14.28 24.61 9.94
N ASP A 466 14.25 25.64 9.11
CA ASP A 466 13.90 27.00 9.54
C ASP A 466 12.45 27.12 9.96
N LYS A 467 11.52 26.38 9.31
CA LYS A 467 10.12 26.30 9.73
C LYS A 467 9.99 25.68 11.13
N ILE A 468 10.65 24.56 11.38
CA ILE A 468 10.62 23.90 12.70
C ILE A 468 11.23 24.79 13.77
N LYS A 469 12.38 25.43 13.52
CA LYS A 469 13.00 26.38 14.44
C LYS A 469 12.07 27.56 14.76
N THR A 470 11.35 28.05 13.78
CA THR A 470 10.38 29.14 13.93
C THR A 470 9.16 28.70 14.74
N LEU A 471 8.61 27.52 14.44
CA LEU A 471 7.48 26.93 15.19
C LEU A 471 7.82 26.79 16.67
N ARG A 472 8.97 26.17 17.00
CA ARG A 472 9.41 25.96 18.38
C ARG A 472 9.63 27.26 19.17
N LYS A 473 9.99 28.36 18.49
CA LYS A 473 10.14 29.68 19.11
C LYS A 473 8.81 30.40 19.38
N SER A 474 7.79 30.13 18.57
CA SER A 474 6.52 30.88 18.58
C SER A 474 5.40 30.19 19.36
N ARG A 475 5.46 28.89 19.58
CA ARG A 475 4.43 28.11 20.27
C ARG A 475 4.43 28.31 21.79
N ASP A 476 3.32 28.02 22.46
CA ASP A 476 3.23 27.97 23.91
C ASP A 476 3.83 26.65 24.44
N GLU A 477 5.11 26.70 24.77
CA GLU A 477 5.87 25.52 25.23
C GLU A 477 5.29 24.92 26.51
N LYS A 478 4.79 25.76 27.43
CA LYS A 478 4.19 25.27 28.69
C LYS A 478 2.96 24.42 28.43
N THR A 479 2.04 24.93 27.64
CA THR A 479 0.80 24.21 27.28
C THR A 479 1.15 22.93 26.50
N LEU A 480 2.12 22.97 25.59
CA LEU A 480 2.57 21.79 24.85
C LEU A 480 3.10 20.71 25.81
N GLN A 481 3.96 21.05 26.76
CA GLN A 481 4.51 20.09 27.72
C GLN A 481 3.42 19.45 28.61
N GLU A 482 2.38 20.20 28.98
CA GLU A 482 1.22 19.64 29.67
C GLU A 482 0.47 18.61 28.81
N LYS A 483 0.33 18.85 27.49
CA LYS A 483 -0.30 17.91 26.55
C LYS A 483 0.58 16.69 26.29
N MET A 484 1.88 16.88 26.13
CA MET A 484 2.86 15.78 25.98
C MET A 484 2.87 14.85 27.21
N LYS A 485 2.75 15.42 28.41
CA LYS A 485 2.63 14.62 29.63
C LYS A 485 1.35 13.78 29.62
N LYS A 486 0.21 14.37 29.23
CA LYS A 486 -1.06 13.62 29.10
C LYS A 486 -0.96 12.50 28.08
N LEU A 487 -0.27 12.73 26.95
CA LEU A 487 0.00 11.70 25.94
C LEU A 487 0.83 10.56 26.54
N SER A 488 1.92 10.86 27.24
CA SER A 488 2.75 9.85 27.93
C SER A 488 1.96 9.03 28.94
N ASP A 489 1.09 9.69 29.72
CA ASP A 489 0.23 9.01 30.68
C ASP A 489 -0.84 8.14 30.00
N ALA A 490 -1.36 8.57 28.83
CA ALA A 490 -2.29 7.79 28.01
C ALA A 490 -1.62 6.53 27.43
N CYS A 491 -0.37 6.64 26.95
CA CYS A 491 0.41 5.49 26.49
C CYS A 491 0.55 4.43 27.59
N LYS A 492 0.91 4.86 28.83
CA LYS A 492 1.07 3.95 29.98
C LYS A 492 -0.24 3.27 30.43
N LYS A 493 -1.38 3.88 30.16
CA LYS A 493 -2.71 3.39 30.54
C LYS A 493 -3.42 2.63 29.42
N ASP A 494 -2.73 2.41 28.33
CA ASP A 494 -3.28 1.75 27.14
C ASP A 494 -4.59 2.37 26.61
N LEU A 495 -4.68 3.70 26.64
CA LEU A 495 -5.83 4.43 26.11
C LEU A 495 -5.69 4.64 24.60
N ASN A 496 -6.80 4.93 23.92
CA ASN A 496 -6.75 5.36 22.52
C ASN A 496 -6.03 6.71 22.42
N LEU A 497 -4.93 6.76 21.65
CA LEU A 497 -4.05 7.91 21.62
C LEU A 497 -4.50 9.03 20.68
N VAL A 498 -5.40 8.77 19.72
CA VAL A 498 -5.80 9.74 18.69
C VAL A 498 -6.29 11.07 19.31
N PRO A 499 -7.17 11.10 20.32
CA PRO A 499 -7.62 12.38 20.92
C PRO A 499 -6.47 13.19 21.54
N PHE A 500 -5.53 12.52 22.21
CA PHE A 500 -4.38 13.18 22.85
C PHE A 500 -3.40 13.74 21.81
N LEU A 501 -3.17 13.01 20.72
CA LEU A 501 -2.30 13.43 19.62
C LEU A 501 -2.89 14.65 18.88
N ILE A 502 -4.21 14.73 18.70
CA ILE A 502 -4.87 15.91 18.14
C ILE A 502 -4.60 17.13 19.03
N GLU A 503 -4.75 17.00 20.36
CA GLU A 503 -4.47 18.09 21.29
C GLU A 503 -3.00 18.55 21.24
N VAL A 504 -2.06 17.62 21.08
CA VAL A 504 -0.61 17.91 20.92
C VAL A 504 -0.35 18.63 19.59
N ALA A 505 -0.95 18.15 18.49
CA ALA A 505 -0.83 18.76 17.17
C ALA A 505 -1.31 20.22 17.15
N GLU A 506 -2.45 20.51 17.76
CA GLU A 506 -3.02 21.87 17.89
C GLU A 506 -2.13 22.83 18.68
N GLN A 507 -1.24 22.32 19.53
CA GLN A 507 -0.25 23.11 20.28
C GLN A 507 1.12 23.18 19.60
N GLY A 508 1.24 22.69 18.37
CA GLY A 508 2.50 22.76 17.61
C GLY A 508 3.54 21.70 18.02
N GLY A 509 3.09 20.55 18.50
CA GLY A 509 3.95 19.38 18.67
C GLY A 509 4.42 18.86 17.32
N THR A 510 5.72 18.48 17.23
CA THR A 510 6.31 17.95 16.00
C THR A 510 6.30 16.42 15.98
N VAL A 511 6.48 15.83 14.78
CA VAL A 511 6.54 14.36 14.64
C VAL A 511 7.63 13.78 15.53
N GLY A 512 8.85 14.32 15.48
CA GLY A 512 9.99 13.81 16.27
C GLY A 512 9.76 13.93 17.77
N GLU A 513 9.25 15.07 18.25
CA GLU A 513 8.96 15.27 19.66
C GLU A 513 7.91 14.30 20.21
N ILE A 514 6.87 14.02 19.41
CA ILE A 514 5.81 13.06 19.76
C ILE A 514 6.38 11.63 19.80
N VAL A 515 7.14 11.25 18.77
CA VAL A 515 7.79 9.93 18.68
C VAL A 515 8.70 9.70 19.90
N GLU A 516 9.50 10.68 20.28
CA GLU A 516 10.39 10.59 21.45
C GLU A 516 9.63 10.38 22.78
N VAL A 517 8.45 10.97 22.92
CA VAL A 517 7.58 10.73 24.10
C VAL A 517 7.04 9.29 24.08
N MET A 518 6.64 8.80 22.91
CA MET A 518 6.09 7.45 22.77
C MET A 518 7.17 6.37 22.91
N LYS A 519 8.38 6.58 22.38
CA LYS A 519 9.54 5.67 22.54
C LYS A 519 9.89 5.41 24.00
N LYS A 520 9.79 6.43 24.86
CA LYS A 520 10.04 6.28 26.31
C LYS A 520 9.07 5.31 27.01
N VAL A 521 7.94 5.03 26.42
CA VAL A 521 6.93 4.10 26.98
C VAL A 521 6.94 2.76 26.26
N TYR A 522 7.00 2.77 24.93
CA TYR A 522 6.86 1.56 24.10
C TYR A 522 8.21 0.90 23.77
N GLY A 523 9.32 1.62 23.90
CA GLY A 523 10.64 1.17 23.43
C GLY A 523 10.82 1.36 21.93
N GLU A 524 11.95 0.89 21.45
CA GLU A 524 12.30 0.86 20.03
C GLU A 524 12.48 -0.59 19.57
N TRP A 525 12.22 -0.84 18.29
CA TRP A 525 12.46 -2.15 17.71
C TRP A 525 13.83 -2.22 17.05
N GLU A 526 14.57 -3.25 17.40
CA GLU A 526 15.81 -3.64 16.72
C GLU A 526 15.63 -5.05 16.15
N GLU A 527 15.91 -5.23 14.86
CA GLU A 527 15.81 -6.54 14.23
C GLU A 527 16.91 -7.46 14.77
N SER A 528 16.50 -8.58 15.33
CA SER A 528 17.43 -9.52 16.00
C SER A 528 18.16 -10.45 15.03
N PHE A 529 17.82 -10.44 13.73
CA PHE A 529 18.34 -11.35 12.72
C PHE A 529 19.10 -10.57 11.64
N GLY A 530 20.44 -10.80 11.58
CA GLY A 530 21.19 -10.49 10.37
C GLY A 530 20.85 -11.54 9.29
N ILE A 531 20.13 -11.15 8.24
CA ILE A 531 19.94 -11.95 7.03
C ILE A 531 21.12 -11.72 6.10
#